data_1ef92b1e26bdf1581fd61e94bd12db70
#
_entry.id   1ef92b1e26bdf1581fd61e94bd12db70
#
_cell.length_a   1.000
_cell.length_b   1.000
_cell.length_c   1.000
_cell.angle_alpha   90.00
_cell.angle_beta   90.00
_cell.angle_gamma   90.00
#
_symmetry.space_group_name_H-M   'P 1'
#
loop_
_entity.id
_entity.type
_entity.pdbx_description
1 polymer ?
#
loop_
_entity_poly.entity_id
_entity_poly.type
_entity_poly.pdbx_seq_one_letter_code
_entity_poly.pdbx_strand_id
1 'polypeptide(L)'
;MGLVVKDISKTFGEKSSKTEVLKDINFEVKDGEFIILNGASGSGKTTLLTILGGLLSQTSGDVVYEGKSLFERHTNKAHLRLNDIGFIFQASHLVPYLKVLDQLTLIGKEAGMSSKEAQARAKELLKKIGL
;
A
#
# COMPACT_ATOMS: atom_id res chain seq x y z
N MET A 1 -2.57 11.01 -14.71
CA MET A 1 -1.75 9.81 -14.86
C MET A 1 -2.26 8.79 -13.86
N GLY A 2 -1.86 7.57 -13.91
CA GLY A 2 -2.41 6.53 -13.06
C GLY A 2 -1.35 5.53 -12.65
N LEU A 3 -1.80 4.31 -12.41
CA LEU A 3 -0.95 3.20 -12.04
C LEU A 3 -0.90 2.21 -13.21
N VAL A 4 0.30 1.83 -13.63
CA VAL A 4 0.50 0.83 -14.69
C VAL A 4 1.27 -0.34 -14.13
N VAL A 5 0.71 -1.53 -14.27
CA VAL A 5 1.32 -2.78 -13.82
C VAL A 5 1.77 -3.56 -15.06
N LYS A 6 3.07 -3.81 -15.15
CA LYS A 6 3.71 -4.42 -16.33
C LYS A 6 4.44 -5.70 -15.94
N ASP A 7 3.96 -6.82 -16.48
CA ASP A 7 4.62 -8.13 -16.37
C ASP A 7 5.04 -8.49 -14.95
N ILE A 8 4.22 -8.18 -13.97
CA ILE A 8 4.52 -8.46 -12.57
C ILE A 8 4.47 -9.96 -12.31
N SER A 9 5.56 -10.48 -11.81
CA SER A 9 5.69 -11.87 -11.35
C SER A 9 6.27 -11.88 -9.95
N LYS A 10 5.84 -12.83 -9.14
CA LYS A 10 6.35 -13.03 -7.79
C LYS A 10 6.49 -14.50 -7.48
N THR A 11 7.68 -14.87 -7.11
CA THR A 11 8.05 -16.23 -6.68
C THR A 11 8.62 -16.17 -5.27
N PHE A 12 8.12 -17.04 -4.39
CA PHE A 12 8.65 -17.21 -3.04
C PHE A 12 9.44 -18.50 -2.94
N GLY A 13 10.40 -18.53 -2.04
CA GLY A 13 11.22 -19.71 -1.76
C GLY A 13 12.50 -19.78 -2.58
N GLU A 14 13.29 -20.79 -2.30
CA GLU A 14 14.57 -21.04 -2.94
C GLU A 14 14.67 -22.46 -3.50
N LYS A 15 15.42 -22.63 -4.58
CA LYS A 15 15.70 -23.93 -5.22
C LYS A 15 14.42 -24.73 -5.47
N SER A 16 14.31 -25.92 -4.88
CA SER A 16 13.19 -26.85 -5.08
C SER A 16 11.89 -26.43 -4.37
N SER A 17 11.96 -25.46 -3.47
CA SER A 17 10.79 -24.98 -2.73
C SER A 17 10.18 -23.71 -3.31
N LYS A 18 10.52 -23.34 -4.53
CA LYS A 18 9.98 -22.16 -5.21
C LYS A 18 8.49 -22.31 -5.50
N THR A 19 7.73 -21.28 -5.14
CA THR A 19 6.31 -21.19 -5.47
C THR A 19 6.05 -19.88 -6.21
N GLU A 20 5.60 -19.98 -7.46
CA GLU A 20 5.18 -18.81 -8.23
C GLU A 20 3.76 -18.43 -7.85
N VAL A 21 3.59 -17.27 -7.23
CA VAL A 21 2.30 -16.76 -6.75
C VAL A 21 1.66 -15.84 -7.77
N LEU A 22 2.44 -15.02 -8.44
CA LEU A 22 1.98 -14.11 -9.50
C LEU A 22 2.78 -14.36 -10.76
N LYS A 23 2.11 -14.39 -11.90
CA LYS A 23 2.72 -14.63 -13.21
C LYS A 23 2.19 -13.64 -14.24
N ASP A 24 3.11 -12.84 -14.79
CA ASP A 24 2.85 -11.95 -15.93
C ASP A 24 1.57 -11.10 -15.76
N ILE A 25 1.41 -10.44 -14.63
CA ILE A 25 0.24 -9.62 -14.34
C ILE A 25 0.39 -8.27 -15.02
N ASN A 26 -0.61 -7.93 -15.84
CA ASN A 26 -0.65 -6.67 -16.59
C ASN A 26 -2.02 -6.02 -16.46
N PHE A 27 -2.05 -4.77 -16.04
CA PHE A 27 -3.25 -3.92 -16.08
C PHE A 27 -2.87 -2.47 -15.82
N GLU A 28 -3.83 -1.59 -16.07
CA GLU A 28 -3.68 -0.16 -15.84
C GLU A 28 -4.88 0.35 -15.04
N VAL A 29 -4.62 1.25 -14.12
CA VAL A 29 -5.65 1.95 -13.34
C VAL A 29 -5.52 3.43 -13.66
N LYS A 30 -6.56 4.01 -14.26
CA LYS A 30 -6.63 5.43 -14.58
C LYS A 30 -7.13 6.23 -13.38
N ASP A 31 -6.87 7.53 -13.39
CA ASP A 31 -7.36 8.41 -12.34
C ASP A 31 -8.89 8.31 -12.22
N GLY A 32 -9.38 8.20 -11.00
CA GLY A 32 -10.80 8.10 -10.71
C GLY A 32 -11.41 6.71 -10.89
N GLU A 33 -10.64 5.72 -11.32
CA GLU A 33 -11.15 4.36 -11.48
C GLU A 33 -11.23 3.60 -10.16
N PHE A 34 -12.21 2.73 -10.06
CA PHE A 34 -12.39 1.76 -8.99
C PHE A 34 -12.19 0.35 -9.57
N ILE A 35 -11.18 -0.36 -9.09
CA ILE A 35 -10.80 -1.67 -9.61
C ILE A 35 -11.05 -2.75 -8.55
N ILE A 36 -11.63 -3.86 -8.96
CA ILE A 36 -11.81 -5.04 -8.11
C ILE A 36 -10.89 -6.15 -8.60
N LEU A 37 -10.04 -6.66 -7.70
CA LEU A 37 -9.26 -7.85 -7.93
C LEU A 37 -10.06 -9.06 -7.43
N ASN A 38 -10.48 -9.90 -8.36
CA ASN A 38 -11.31 -11.05 -8.08
C ASN A 38 -10.55 -12.36 -8.27
N GLY A 39 -10.81 -13.33 -7.42
CA GLY A 39 -10.15 -14.61 -7.48
C GLY A 39 -10.36 -15.43 -6.21
N ALA A 40 -10.07 -16.71 -6.28
CA ALA A 40 -10.16 -17.62 -5.14
C ALA A 40 -9.16 -17.27 -4.04
N SER A 41 -9.42 -17.71 -2.80
CA SER A 41 -8.46 -17.62 -1.71
C SER A 41 -7.15 -18.31 -2.11
N GLY A 42 -6.02 -17.65 -1.82
CA GLY A 42 -4.69 -18.16 -2.21
C GLY A 42 -4.29 -17.89 -3.66
N SER A 43 -5.05 -17.10 -4.42
CA SER A 43 -4.73 -16.76 -5.81
C SER A 43 -3.70 -15.64 -5.96
N GLY A 44 -3.17 -15.08 -4.86
CA GLY A 44 -2.17 -14.02 -4.88
C GLY A 44 -2.69 -12.60 -4.81
N LYS A 45 -3.98 -12.38 -4.56
CA LYS A 45 -4.55 -11.03 -4.47
C LYS A 45 -3.87 -10.15 -3.44
N THR A 46 -3.68 -10.66 -2.23
CA THR A 46 -2.99 -9.93 -1.16
C THR A 46 -1.54 -9.66 -1.53
N THR A 47 -0.85 -10.61 -2.14
CA THR A 47 0.53 -10.45 -2.61
C THR A 47 0.60 -9.30 -3.63
N LEU A 48 -0.31 -9.29 -4.60
CA LEU A 48 -0.35 -8.24 -5.61
C LEU A 48 -0.60 -6.86 -4.97
N LEU A 49 -1.58 -6.74 -4.10
CA LEU A 49 -1.88 -5.48 -3.41
C LEU A 49 -0.69 -4.98 -2.57
N THR A 50 0.03 -5.90 -1.93
CA THR A 50 1.21 -5.57 -1.13
C THR A 50 2.36 -5.03 -2.00
N ILE A 51 2.51 -5.58 -3.21
CA ILE A 51 3.48 -5.09 -4.19
C ILE A 51 3.06 -3.71 -4.71
N LEU A 52 1.79 -3.53 -5.04
CA LEU A 52 1.27 -2.24 -5.53
C LEU A 52 1.38 -1.13 -4.49
N GLY A 53 1.27 -1.47 -3.22
CA GLY A 53 1.48 -0.53 -2.11
C GLY A 53 2.94 -0.27 -1.76
N GLY A 54 3.87 -0.92 -2.43
CA GLY A 54 5.30 -0.73 -2.17
C GLY A 54 5.80 -1.39 -0.88
N LEU A 55 5.05 -2.33 -0.30
CA LEU A 55 5.43 -3.05 0.92
C LEU A 55 6.22 -4.32 0.63
N LEU A 56 6.08 -4.87 -0.55
CA LEU A 56 6.74 -6.09 -0.98
C LEU A 56 7.36 -5.88 -2.35
N SER A 57 8.56 -6.40 -2.57
CA SER A 57 9.21 -6.33 -3.88
C SER A 57 8.74 -7.48 -4.77
N GLN A 58 8.63 -7.21 -6.05
CA GLN A 58 8.34 -8.21 -7.07
C GLN A 58 9.59 -9.06 -7.37
N THR A 59 9.40 -10.18 -8.04
CA THR A 59 10.52 -10.97 -8.61
C THR A 59 10.94 -10.39 -9.95
N SER A 60 9.96 -10.01 -10.79
CA SER A 60 10.20 -9.36 -12.08
C SER A 60 9.02 -8.47 -12.45
N GLY A 61 9.22 -7.66 -13.48
CA GLY A 61 8.21 -6.70 -13.93
C GLY A 61 8.31 -5.35 -13.24
N ASP A 62 7.36 -4.48 -13.50
CA ASP A 62 7.38 -3.12 -12.99
C ASP A 62 5.99 -2.61 -12.61
N VAL A 63 5.96 -1.70 -11.66
CA VAL A 63 4.77 -0.92 -11.30
C VAL A 63 5.13 0.55 -11.47
N VAL A 64 4.45 1.23 -12.37
CA VAL A 64 4.67 2.65 -12.66
C VAL A 64 3.52 3.46 -12.09
N TYR A 65 3.84 4.35 -11.16
CA TYR A 65 2.90 5.27 -10.53
C TYR A 65 3.28 6.70 -10.90
N GLU A 66 2.35 7.44 -11.48
CA GLU A 66 2.57 8.83 -11.92
C GLU A 66 3.84 9.00 -12.78
N GLY A 67 4.08 8.04 -13.67
CA GLY A 67 5.21 8.05 -14.58
C GLY A 67 6.55 7.57 -13.99
N LYS A 68 6.58 7.14 -12.73
CA LYS A 68 7.80 6.68 -12.06
C LYS A 68 7.64 5.25 -11.57
N SER A 69 8.67 4.43 -11.79
CA SER A 69 8.70 3.07 -11.28
C SER A 69 8.81 3.05 -9.75
N LEU A 70 8.03 2.21 -9.09
CA LEU A 70 8.14 1.96 -7.66
C LEU A 70 9.45 1.23 -7.30
N PHE A 71 10.06 0.57 -8.28
CA PHE A 71 11.25 -0.26 -8.06
C PHE A 71 12.54 0.40 -8.53
N GLU A 72 12.50 1.66 -8.94
CA GLU A 72 13.70 2.42 -9.20
C GLU A 72 14.50 2.62 -7.92
N ARG A 73 15.83 2.61 -8.07
CA ARG A 73 16.79 2.70 -6.97
C ARG A 73 16.56 3.90 -6.04
N HIS A 74 16.08 5.01 -6.59
CA HIS A 74 15.89 6.25 -5.84
C HIS A 74 14.45 6.51 -5.39
N THR A 75 13.52 5.59 -5.66
CA THR A 75 12.14 5.75 -5.24
C THR A 75 12.00 5.51 -3.74
N ASN A 76 11.51 6.51 -3.03
CA ASN A 76 11.20 6.39 -1.60
C ASN A 76 9.77 5.86 -1.43
N LYS A 77 9.64 4.55 -1.30
CA LYS A 77 8.33 3.89 -1.16
C LYS A 77 7.62 4.28 0.14
N ALA A 78 8.36 4.49 1.22
CA ALA A 78 7.78 4.92 2.49
C ALA A 78 7.13 6.31 2.36
N HIS A 79 7.76 7.22 1.64
CA HIS A 79 7.21 8.55 1.36
C HIS A 79 5.92 8.45 0.51
N LEU A 80 5.90 7.58 -0.49
CA LEU A 80 4.70 7.34 -1.31
C LEU A 80 3.55 6.79 -0.46
N ARG A 81 3.81 5.84 0.44
CA ARG A 81 2.79 5.31 1.34
C ARG A 81 2.26 6.36 2.32
N LEU A 82 3.12 7.25 2.76
CA LEU A 82 2.72 8.31 3.68
C LEU A 82 1.82 9.36 3.02
N ASN A 83 2.15 9.75 1.80
CA ASN A 83 1.52 10.90 1.15
C ASN A 83 0.51 10.55 0.06
N ASP A 84 0.70 9.45 -0.66
CA ASP A 84 -0.06 9.17 -1.88
C ASP A 84 -0.85 7.87 -1.83
N ILE A 85 -0.41 6.87 -1.08
CA ILE A 85 -1.01 5.53 -1.08
C ILE A 85 -1.61 5.23 0.28
N GLY A 86 -2.94 5.05 0.33
CA GLY A 86 -3.63 4.53 1.51
C GLY A 86 -3.75 3.01 1.44
N PHE A 87 -3.59 2.33 2.57
CA PHE A 87 -3.66 0.89 2.66
C PHE A 87 -4.65 0.46 3.75
N ILE A 88 -5.57 -0.43 3.41
CA ILE A 88 -6.49 -1.04 4.37
C ILE A 88 -6.14 -2.53 4.45
N PHE A 89 -5.66 -2.96 5.61
CA PHE A 89 -5.29 -4.35 5.84
C PHE A 89 -6.50 -5.20 6.24
N GLN A 90 -6.41 -6.50 6.02
CA GLN A 90 -7.43 -7.47 6.44
C GLN A 90 -7.53 -7.52 7.97
N ALA A 91 -6.39 -7.39 8.68
CA ALA A 91 -6.34 -7.28 10.13
C ALA A 91 -5.87 -5.89 10.54
N SER A 92 -6.29 -5.41 11.69
CA SER A 92 -5.82 -4.14 12.22
C SER A 92 -4.35 -4.24 12.62
N HIS A 93 -3.55 -3.26 12.21
CA HIS A 93 -2.14 -3.13 12.55
C HIS A 93 -1.94 -1.94 13.49
N LEU A 94 -2.71 -1.91 14.57
CA LEU A 94 -2.62 -0.84 15.56
C LEU A 94 -1.40 -1.04 16.47
N VAL A 95 -0.82 0.06 16.90
CA VAL A 95 0.29 0.04 17.85
C VAL A 95 -0.30 -0.21 19.25
N PRO A 96 -0.01 -1.35 19.91
CA PRO A 96 -0.74 -1.78 21.12
C PRO A 96 -0.64 -0.84 22.31
N TYR A 97 0.45 -0.07 22.40
CA TYR A 97 0.69 0.83 23.53
C TYR A 97 0.25 2.27 23.30
N LEU A 98 -0.33 2.58 22.14
CA LEU A 98 -0.84 3.92 21.85
C LEU A 98 -2.34 4.00 22.07
N LYS A 99 -2.79 5.15 22.55
CA LYS A 99 -4.22 5.47 22.61
C LYS A 99 -4.80 5.65 21.22
N VAL A 100 -6.11 5.53 21.08
CA VAL A 100 -6.80 5.69 19.80
C VAL A 100 -6.44 7.03 19.11
N LEU A 101 -6.47 8.11 19.87
CA LEU A 101 -6.10 9.43 19.35
C LEU A 101 -4.65 9.47 18.85
N ASP A 102 -3.74 8.84 19.58
CA ASP A 102 -2.31 8.84 19.28
C ASP A 102 -1.97 8.01 18.04
N GLN A 103 -2.76 7.00 17.71
CA GLN A 103 -2.63 6.25 16.46
C GLN A 103 -2.72 7.18 15.25
N LEU A 104 -3.67 8.09 15.27
CA LEU A 104 -3.90 9.03 14.17
C LEU A 104 -2.95 10.21 14.20
N THR A 105 -2.68 10.76 15.38
CA THR A 105 -1.78 11.92 15.49
C THR A 105 -0.34 11.59 15.08
N LEU A 106 0.10 10.36 15.32
CA LEU A 106 1.41 9.90 14.88
C LEU A 106 1.54 10.00 13.36
N ILE A 107 0.56 9.50 12.64
CA ILE A 107 0.55 9.54 11.16
C ILE A 107 0.49 10.99 10.68
N GLY A 108 -0.33 11.82 11.29
CA GLY A 108 -0.42 13.24 10.93
C GLY A 108 0.90 13.98 11.10
N LYS A 109 1.61 13.74 12.19
CA LYS A 109 2.94 14.34 12.45
C LYS A 109 3.96 13.87 11.43
N GLU A 110 4.00 12.57 11.12
CA GLU A 110 4.90 12.03 10.10
C GLU A 110 4.63 12.63 8.72
N ALA A 111 3.36 12.97 8.44
CA ALA A 111 2.96 13.63 7.20
C ALA A 111 3.25 15.14 7.19
N GLY A 112 3.85 15.68 8.23
CA GLY A 112 4.25 17.09 8.31
C GLY A 112 3.29 18.02 9.03
N MET A 113 2.24 17.51 9.65
CA MET A 113 1.33 18.33 10.46
C MET A 113 1.98 18.71 11.79
N SER A 114 1.65 19.92 12.30
CA SER A 114 1.97 20.27 13.67
C SER A 114 1.19 19.39 14.65
N SER A 115 1.63 19.32 15.91
CA SER A 115 0.90 18.57 16.95
C SER A 115 -0.55 19.03 17.07
N LYS A 116 -0.79 20.33 17.02
CA LYS A 116 -2.12 20.92 17.12
C LYS A 116 -3.02 20.54 15.94
N GLU A 117 -2.49 20.63 14.72
CA GLU A 117 -3.21 20.26 13.50
C GLU A 117 -3.52 18.75 13.48
N ALA A 118 -2.55 17.92 13.83
CA ALA A 118 -2.72 16.47 13.86
C ALA A 118 -3.81 16.06 14.86
N GLN A 119 -3.81 16.66 16.06
CA GLN A 119 -4.83 16.39 17.06
C GLN A 119 -6.23 16.84 16.62
N ALA A 120 -6.33 18.03 16.04
CA ALA A 120 -7.60 18.56 15.55
C ALA A 120 -8.17 17.66 14.44
N ARG A 121 -7.34 17.26 13.49
CA ARG A 121 -7.74 16.36 12.40
C ARG A 121 -8.12 14.97 12.90
N ALA A 122 -7.36 14.43 13.84
CA ALA A 122 -7.64 13.13 14.44
C ALA A 122 -8.99 13.12 15.16
N LYS A 123 -9.28 14.15 15.97
CA LYS A 123 -10.56 14.29 16.66
C LYS A 123 -11.74 14.41 15.70
N GLU A 124 -11.56 15.17 14.62
CA GLU A 124 -12.56 15.30 13.57
C GLU A 124 -12.91 13.95 12.94
N LEU A 125 -11.88 13.18 12.56
CA LEU A 125 -12.05 11.87 11.93
C LEU A 125 -12.71 10.86 12.87
N LEU A 126 -12.27 10.81 14.13
CA LEU A 126 -12.85 9.93 15.14
C LEU A 126 -14.32 10.24 15.39
N LYS A 127 -14.66 11.52 15.45
CA LYS A 127 -16.06 11.95 15.60
C LYS A 127 -16.92 11.48 14.43
N LYS A 128 -16.41 11.57 13.22
CA LYS A 128 -17.14 11.11 12.01
C LYS A 128 -17.48 9.63 12.03
N ILE A 129 -16.66 8.80 12.66
CA ILE A 129 -16.91 7.35 12.77
C ILE A 129 -17.57 6.97 14.10
N GLY A 130 -18.00 7.92 14.91
CA GLY A 130 -18.75 7.69 16.14
C GLY A 130 -17.91 7.43 17.40
N LEU A 131 -16.66 7.83 17.38
CA LEU A 131 -15.76 7.68 18.54
C LEU A 131 -15.45 8.99 19.27
#